data_2c789a60b79f4fbd389ef51e7cc4f083
#
_entry.id   2c789a60b79f4fbd389ef51e7cc4f083
#
_cell.length_a   1.000
_cell.length_b   1.000
_cell.length_c   1.000
_cell.angle_alpha   90.00
_cell.angle_beta   90.00
_cell.angle_gamma   90.00
#
_symmetry.space_group_name_H-M   'P 1'
#
loop_
_entity.id
_entity.type
_entity.pdbx_description
1 polymer ?
#
loop_
_entity_poly.entity_id
_entity_poly.type
_entity_poly.pdbx_seq_one_letter_code
_entity_poly.pdbx_strand_id
1 'polypeptide(L)'
;MNEDVQSSYDRVAEDYAEDFRDEIDKKPFDRKMLDWLAEKVGDLGIICDMGCGPGQIARYLFDRGVKVCGIDLSAGMVERAHKLSPDIPFYQGDMLALENLADNSYAGVAAFYSIIHVPRPTLNQALAELKRVLCPGGILLLTFHIGQEIIHRDEWWGKEVSLDFIFFETEAMKDHLKMVGFELQEVIERDPYPEVEYPSRRAYIFARKP
;
A
#
# COMPACT_ATOMS: atom_id res chain seq x y z
N MET A 1 -14.04 -8.81 -9.84
CA MET A 1 -12.60 -8.44 -9.76
C MET A 1 -12.22 -8.00 -8.35
N ASN A 2 -12.79 -6.95 -7.75
CA ASN A 2 -12.51 -6.63 -6.34
C ASN A 2 -13.00 -7.73 -5.38
N GLU A 3 -14.14 -8.35 -5.67
CA GLU A 3 -14.66 -9.49 -4.91
C GLU A 3 -13.70 -10.69 -4.93
N ASP A 4 -13.02 -10.95 -6.04
CA ASP A 4 -12.03 -12.03 -6.14
C ASP A 4 -10.77 -11.71 -5.33
N VAL A 5 -10.26 -10.48 -5.39
CA VAL A 5 -9.12 -10.03 -4.59
C VAL A 5 -9.45 -10.09 -3.11
N GLN A 6 -10.59 -9.52 -2.70
CA GLN A 6 -11.06 -9.55 -1.32
C GLN A 6 -11.18 -10.98 -0.79
N SER A 7 -11.94 -11.83 -1.48
CA SER A 7 -12.19 -13.21 -1.04
C SER A 7 -10.93 -14.06 -1.03
N SER A 8 -9.99 -13.81 -1.93
CA SER A 8 -8.68 -14.47 -1.96
C SER A 8 -7.86 -14.11 -0.73
N TYR A 9 -7.73 -12.83 -0.41
CA TYR A 9 -7.00 -12.39 0.78
C TYR A 9 -7.69 -12.79 2.08
N ASP A 10 -9.03 -12.83 2.14
CA ASP A 10 -9.76 -13.36 3.29
C ASP A 10 -9.39 -14.82 3.58
N ARG A 11 -9.24 -15.66 2.52
CA ARG A 11 -8.88 -17.08 2.66
C ARG A 11 -7.45 -17.29 3.18
N VAL A 12 -6.52 -16.44 2.79
CA VAL A 12 -5.08 -16.59 3.09
C VAL A 12 -4.59 -15.69 4.21
N ALA A 13 -5.45 -14.91 4.85
CA ALA A 13 -5.07 -13.89 5.81
C ALA A 13 -4.20 -14.42 6.96
N GLU A 14 -4.42 -15.65 7.42
CA GLU A 14 -3.65 -16.26 8.50
C GLU A 14 -2.24 -16.62 8.05
N ASP A 15 -2.12 -17.38 6.96
CA ASP A 15 -0.83 -17.81 6.41
C ASP A 15 0.00 -16.59 5.98
N TYR A 16 -0.65 -15.60 5.36
CA TYR A 16 -0.02 -14.34 4.98
C TYR A 16 0.57 -13.61 6.19
N ALA A 17 -0.22 -13.49 7.27
CA ALA A 17 0.23 -12.80 8.48
C ALA A 17 1.38 -13.53 9.16
N GLU A 18 1.46 -14.86 9.07
CA GLU A 18 2.57 -15.65 9.62
C GLU A 18 3.83 -15.51 8.78
N ASP A 19 3.75 -15.71 7.45
CA ASP A 19 4.89 -15.68 6.54
C ASP A 19 5.52 -14.28 6.40
N PHE A 20 4.69 -13.23 6.38
CA PHE A 20 5.14 -11.85 6.20
C PHE A 20 5.33 -11.07 7.50
N ARG A 21 5.24 -11.72 8.67
CA ARG A 21 5.39 -11.07 9.99
C ARG A 21 6.65 -10.22 10.08
N ASP A 22 7.78 -10.78 9.67
CA ASP A 22 9.11 -10.17 9.79
C ASP A 22 9.62 -9.62 8.44
N GLU A 23 8.71 -9.37 7.51
CA GLU A 23 9.06 -8.95 6.15
C GLU A 23 9.86 -7.64 6.14
N ILE A 24 9.40 -6.66 6.91
CA ILE A 24 10.01 -5.33 6.99
C ILE A 24 11.41 -5.39 7.58
N ASP A 25 11.69 -6.33 8.47
CA ASP A 25 13.03 -6.50 9.07
C ASP A 25 14.07 -6.94 8.05
N LYS A 26 13.65 -7.67 7.02
CA LYS A 26 14.48 -8.17 5.92
C LYS A 26 14.65 -7.15 4.78
N LYS A 27 13.94 -6.01 4.82
CA LYS A 27 13.89 -5.00 3.75
C LYS A 27 14.36 -3.62 4.24
N PRO A 28 15.68 -3.41 4.42
CA PRO A 28 16.20 -2.17 4.99
C PRO A 28 15.88 -0.92 4.16
N PHE A 29 15.76 -1.04 2.84
CA PHE A 29 15.39 0.09 1.99
C PHE A 29 13.91 0.47 2.17
N ASP A 30 13.02 -0.50 2.34
CA ASP A 30 11.60 -0.28 2.59
C ASP A 30 11.43 0.48 3.92
N ARG A 31 12.16 0.07 4.98
CA ARG A 31 12.21 0.81 6.25
C ARG A 31 12.64 2.26 6.06
N LYS A 32 13.72 2.49 5.28
CA LYS A 32 14.21 3.83 5.00
C LYS A 32 13.15 4.69 4.28
N MET A 33 12.37 4.12 3.38
CA MET A 33 11.30 4.87 2.69
C MET A 33 10.15 5.20 3.63
N LEU A 34 9.80 4.29 4.55
CA LEU A 34 8.79 4.54 5.58
C LEU A 34 9.26 5.59 6.60
N ASP A 35 10.52 5.51 7.05
CA ASP A 35 11.12 6.53 7.91
C ASP A 35 11.09 7.90 7.23
N TRP A 36 11.41 7.95 5.94
CA TRP A 36 11.38 9.20 5.17
C TRP A 36 9.95 9.73 4.96
N LEU A 37 8.96 8.84 4.77
CA LEU A 37 7.54 9.26 4.78
C LEU A 37 7.18 9.89 6.12
N ALA A 38 7.54 9.25 7.23
CA ALA A 38 7.30 9.75 8.58
C ALA A 38 7.94 11.13 8.80
N GLU A 39 9.20 11.32 8.37
CA GLU A 39 9.90 12.60 8.43
C GLU A 39 9.21 13.70 7.60
N LYS A 40 8.78 13.38 6.36
CA LYS A 40 8.08 14.31 5.47
C LYS A 40 6.72 14.75 6.02
N VAL A 41 6.01 13.82 6.65
CA VAL A 41 4.70 14.09 7.27
C VAL A 41 4.87 14.84 8.60
N GLY A 42 5.85 14.47 9.42
CA GLY A 42 6.11 15.09 10.72
C GLY A 42 4.86 15.15 11.60
N ASP A 43 4.58 16.32 12.15
CA ASP A 43 3.41 16.55 13.03
C ASP A 43 2.12 16.93 12.30
N LEU A 44 2.10 16.87 10.95
CA LEU A 44 0.94 17.32 10.16
C LEU A 44 -0.32 16.47 10.41
N GLY A 45 -0.19 15.20 10.82
CA GLY A 45 -1.36 14.38 11.11
C GLY A 45 -1.12 12.88 11.03
N ILE A 46 -2.15 12.15 10.64
CA ILE A 46 -2.19 10.68 10.58
C ILE A 46 -1.63 10.20 9.24
N ILE A 47 -0.84 9.13 9.27
CA ILE A 47 -0.48 8.34 8.08
C ILE A 47 -1.46 7.17 7.97
N CYS A 48 -2.06 7.01 6.79
CA CYS A 48 -2.87 5.84 6.46
C CYS A 48 -2.02 4.82 5.70
N ASP A 49 -1.93 3.60 6.23
CA ASP A 49 -1.42 2.43 5.51
C ASP A 49 -2.57 1.86 4.65
N MET A 50 -2.50 2.09 3.33
CA MET A 50 -3.57 1.77 2.38
C MET A 50 -3.28 0.44 1.68
N GLY A 51 -4.15 -0.55 1.90
CA GLY A 51 -3.88 -1.96 1.61
C GLY A 51 -2.94 -2.53 2.67
N CYS A 52 -3.31 -2.33 3.94
CA CYS A 52 -2.41 -2.58 5.07
C CYS A 52 -2.14 -4.06 5.36
N GLY A 53 -2.90 -4.98 4.75
CA GLY A 53 -2.80 -6.39 5.07
C GLY A 53 -2.94 -6.65 6.58
N PRO A 54 -2.09 -7.50 7.18
CA PRO A 54 -2.12 -7.76 8.61
C PRO A 54 -1.46 -6.67 9.47
N GLY A 55 -1.13 -5.50 8.88
CA GLY A 55 -0.74 -4.28 9.60
C GLY A 55 0.76 -4.13 9.90
N GLN A 56 1.66 -4.85 9.23
CA GLN A 56 3.10 -4.79 9.52
C GLN A 56 3.71 -3.41 9.22
N ILE A 57 3.26 -2.72 8.18
CA ILE A 57 3.70 -1.35 7.84
C ILE A 57 3.17 -0.35 8.89
N ALA A 58 1.87 -0.44 9.21
CA ALA A 58 1.28 0.39 10.26
C ALA A 58 1.98 0.16 11.61
N ARG A 59 2.29 -1.08 11.99
CA ARG A 59 3.04 -1.42 13.22
C ARG A 59 4.43 -0.80 13.21
N TYR A 60 5.15 -0.91 12.10
CA TYR A 60 6.48 -0.32 11.95
C TYR A 60 6.46 1.21 12.19
N LEU A 61 5.50 1.91 11.60
CA LEU A 61 5.34 3.37 11.77
C LEU A 61 4.92 3.74 13.20
N PHE A 62 3.98 2.98 13.79
CA PHE A 62 3.49 3.21 15.15
C PHE A 62 4.61 3.11 16.18
N ASP A 63 5.47 2.09 16.08
CA ASP A 63 6.62 1.88 16.98
C ASP A 63 7.66 3.01 16.93
N ARG A 64 7.57 3.87 15.90
CA ARG A 64 8.36 5.10 15.74
C ARG A 64 7.65 6.37 16.21
N GLY A 65 6.51 6.20 16.87
CA GLY A 65 5.72 7.30 17.40
C GLY A 65 4.85 8.03 16.39
N VAL A 66 4.69 7.44 15.18
CA VAL A 66 3.82 8.01 14.15
C VAL A 66 2.35 7.72 14.48
N LYS A 67 1.47 8.72 14.33
CA LYS A 67 0.03 8.49 14.35
C LYS A 67 -0.37 7.78 13.06
N VAL A 68 -0.86 6.57 13.16
CA VAL A 68 -1.15 5.70 12.01
C VAL A 68 -2.49 5.00 12.14
N CYS A 69 -3.11 4.71 11.00
CA CYS A 69 -4.21 3.75 10.87
C CYS A 69 -3.96 2.88 9.64
N GLY A 70 -4.69 1.76 9.53
CA GLY A 70 -4.64 0.91 8.35
C GLY A 70 -6.02 0.75 7.71
N ILE A 71 -6.03 0.61 6.38
CA ILE A 71 -7.24 0.28 5.60
C ILE A 71 -6.89 -0.86 4.66
N ASP A 72 -7.73 -1.89 4.63
CA ASP A 72 -7.59 -3.01 3.70
C ASP A 72 -8.94 -3.42 3.11
N LEU A 73 -8.93 -3.94 1.89
CA LEU A 73 -10.12 -4.45 1.22
C LEU A 73 -10.65 -5.73 1.90
N SER A 74 -9.73 -6.57 2.40
CA SER A 74 -10.03 -7.86 3.04
C SER A 74 -10.41 -7.68 4.51
N ALA A 75 -11.61 -8.12 4.87
CA ALA A 75 -12.05 -8.18 6.26
C ALA A 75 -11.18 -9.14 7.09
N GLY A 76 -10.71 -10.24 6.49
CA GLY A 76 -9.80 -11.19 7.13
C GLY A 76 -8.45 -10.57 7.48
N MET A 77 -7.88 -9.74 6.58
CA MET A 77 -6.66 -8.99 6.86
C MET A 77 -6.85 -8.00 8.00
N VAL A 78 -7.94 -7.22 7.98
CA VAL A 78 -8.29 -6.27 9.05
C VAL A 78 -8.43 -6.97 10.40
N GLU A 79 -9.10 -8.12 10.44
CA GLU A 79 -9.22 -8.93 11.68
C GLU A 79 -7.84 -9.36 12.20
N ARG A 80 -6.93 -9.79 11.32
CA ARG A 80 -5.55 -10.15 11.70
C ARG A 80 -4.77 -8.94 12.18
N ALA A 81 -4.88 -7.80 11.49
CA ALA A 81 -4.24 -6.55 11.91
C ALA A 81 -4.67 -6.13 13.32
N HIS A 82 -5.96 -6.18 13.64
CA HIS A 82 -6.48 -5.91 14.99
C HIS A 82 -5.93 -6.89 16.05
N LYS A 83 -5.82 -8.18 15.71
CA LYS A 83 -5.26 -9.18 16.63
C LYS A 83 -3.78 -8.97 16.92
N LEU A 84 -3.01 -8.59 15.89
CA LEU A 84 -1.56 -8.40 15.99
C LEU A 84 -1.18 -7.04 16.58
N SER A 85 -2.00 -6.02 16.35
CA SER A 85 -1.74 -4.64 16.77
C SER A 85 -3.04 -3.98 17.28
N PRO A 86 -3.55 -4.40 18.47
CA PRO A 86 -4.84 -3.92 19.01
C PRO A 86 -4.84 -2.43 19.39
N ASP A 87 -3.67 -1.82 19.47
CA ASP A 87 -3.43 -0.42 19.77
C ASP A 87 -3.45 0.50 18.51
N ILE A 88 -3.61 -0.08 17.32
CA ILE A 88 -3.71 0.64 16.05
C ILE A 88 -5.13 0.49 15.48
N PRO A 89 -5.78 1.57 15.02
CA PRO A 89 -7.06 1.47 14.35
C PRO A 89 -6.89 0.92 12.92
N PHE A 90 -7.67 -0.13 12.60
CA PHE A 90 -7.75 -0.70 11.26
C PHE A 90 -9.20 -0.72 10.78
N TYR A 91 -9.42 -0.52 9.49
CA TYR A 91 -10.76 -0.44 8.90
C TYR A 91 -10.79 -1.21 7.58
N GLN A 92 -11.96 -1.78 7.27
CA GLN A 92 -12.18 -2.32 5.94
C GLN A 92 -12.54 -1.19 4.97
N GLY A 93 -11.92 -1.20 3.78
CA GLY A 93 -12.22 -0.20 2.73
C GLY A 93 -11.57 -0.55 1.40
N ASP A 94 -12.19 -0.06 0.33
CA ASP A 94 -11.72 -0.21 -1.05
C ASP A 94 -11.06 1.09 -1.52
N MET A 95 -9.79 1.05 -1.94
CA MET A 95 -9.12 2.25 -2.44
C MET A 95 -9.72 2.82 -3.74
N LEU A 96 -10.61 2.07 -4.40
CA LEU A 96 -11.41 2.57 -5.53
C LEU A 96 -12.66 3.34 -5.07
N ALA A 97 -13.08 3.20 -3.81
CA ALA A 97 -14.35 3.72 -3.30
C ALA A 97 -14.22 4.05 -1.81
N LEU A 98 -13.62 5.19 -1.49
CA LEU A 98 -13.37 5.66 -0.13
C LEU A 98 -14.42 6.71 0.32
N GLU A 99 -15.67 6.62 -0.17
CA GLU A 99 -16.72 7.61 0.05
C GLU A 99 -17.05 7.81 1.56
N ASN A 100 -16.77 6.80 2.38
CA ASN A 100 -16.97 6.87 3.82
C ASN A 100 -15.88 7.69 4.54
N LEU A 101 -14.81 8.06 3.85
CA LEU A 101 -13.73 8.88 4.35
C LEU A 101 -13.90 10.33 3.88
N ALA A 102 -13.81 11.26 4.81
CA ALA A 102 -13.84 12.67 4.47
C ALA A 102 -12.62 13.09 3.64
N ASP A 103 -12.78 14.13 2.83
CA ASP A 103 -11.66 14.77 2.16
C ASP A 103 -10.65 15.29 3.18
N ASN A 104 -9.36 15.25 2.83
CA ASN A 104 -8.29 15.81 3.65
C ASN A 104 -8.16 15.16 5.05
N SER A 105 -8.42 13.86 5.16
CA SER A 105 -8.37 13.10 6.42
C SER A 105 -6.95 12.73 6.86
N TYR A 106 -6.00 12.62 5.92
CA TYR A 106 -4.67 12.08 6.19
C TYR A 106 -3.57 13.05 5.78
N ALA A 107 -2.51 13.12 6.58
CA ALA A 107 -1.31 13.86 6.26
C ALA A 107 -0.32 13.04 5.40
N GLY A 108 -0.42 11.72 5.47
CA GLY A 108 0.33 10.80 4.62
C GLY A 108 -0.49 9.57 4.24
N VAL A 109 -0.17 8.98 3.10
CA VAL A 109 -0.67 7.67 2.68
C VAL A 109 0.52 6.83 2.25
N ALA A 110 0.66 5.64 2.83
CA ALA A 110 1.56 4.59 2.37
C ALA A 110 0.75 3.55 1.59
N ALA A 111 0.85 3.54 0.26
CA ALA A 111 0.28 2.48 -0.59
C ALA A 111 1.42 1.52 -0.97
N PHE A 112 1.73 0.62 -0.03
CA PHE A 112 2.92 -0.20 -0.06
C PHE A 112 2.62 -1.55 -0.70
N TYR A 113 2.97 -1.73 -1.98
CA TYR A 113 2.66 -2.91 -2.81
C TYR A 113 1.16 -3.28 -2.85
N SER A 114 0.26 -2.33 -2.59
CA SER A 114 -1.19 -2.53 -2.63
C SER A 114 -1.82 -2.12 -3.96
N ILE A 115 -1.27 -1.11 -4.63
CA ILE A 115 -1.74 -0.63 -5.95
C ILE A 115 -1.63 -1.70 -7.05
N ILE A 116 -0.81 -2.73 -6.83
CA ILE A 116 -0.55 -3.82 -7.77
C ILE A 116 -1.77 -4.72 -8.03
N HIS A 117 -2.83 -4.57 -7.26
CA HIS A 117 -4.12 -5.27 -7.45
C HIS A 117 -5.18 -4.39 -8.13
N VAL A 118 -4.85 -3.12 -8.40
CA VAL A 118 -5.77 -2.20 -9.08
C VAL A 118 -5.64 -2.35 -10.58
N PRO A 119 -6.73 -2.72 -11.29
CA PRO A 119 -6.71 -2.84 -12.75
C PRO A 119 -6.31 -1.52 -13.42
N ARG A 120 -5.49 -1.60 -14.47
CA ARG A 120 -5.02 -0.41 -15.20
C ARG A 120 -6.13 0.57 -15.60
N PRO A 121 -7.32 0.12 -16.07
CA PRO A 121 -8.40 1.05 -16.42
C PRO A 121 -8.95 1.87 -15.25
N THR A 122 -8.84 1.38 -14.00
CA THR A 122 -9.35 2.04 -12.81
C THR A 122 -8.23 2.69 -11.97
N LEU A 123 -6.98 2.65 -12.44
CA LEU A 123 -5.82 3.19 -11.73
C LEU A 123 -5.99 4.68 -11.38
N ASN A 124 -6.46 5.50 -12.34
CA ASN A 124 -6.70 6.92 -12.09
C ASN A 124 -7.78 7.17 -11.03
N GLN A 125 -8.79 6.30 -10.94
CA GLN A 125 -9.82 6.38 -9.90
C GLN A 125 -9.19 6.15 -8.52
N ALA A 126 -8.40 5.08 -8.35
CA ALA A 126 -7.69 4.82 -7.11
C ALA A 126 -6.78 5.99 -6.71
N LEU A 127 -5.95 6.47 -7.64
CA LEU A 127 -5.04 7.59 -7.38
C LEU A 127 -5.79 8.90 -7.03
N ALA A 128 -6.96 9.14 -7.66
CA ALA A 128 -7.79 10.29 -7.34
C ALA A 128 -8.39 10.20 -5.93
N GLU A 129 -8.83 9.01 -5.50
CA GLU A 129 -9.32 8.77 -4.15
C GLU A 129 -8.20 8.93 -3.11
N LEU A 130 -7.00 8.37 -3.36
CA LEU A 130 -5.82 8.58 -2.50
C LEU A 130 -5.48 10.07 -2.38
N LYS A 131 -5.57 10.83 -3.49
CA LYS A 131 -5.37 12.29 -3.45
C LYS A 131 -6.48 12.99 -2.68
N ARG A 132 -7.74 12.59 -2.85
CA ARG A 132 -8.89 13.21 -2.18
C ARG A 132 -8.74 13.14 -0.66
N VAL A 133 -8.40 11.96 -0.14
CA VAL A 133 -8.28 11.73 1.31
C VAL A 133 -7.01 12.35 1.93
N LEU A 134 -5.98 12.67 1.14
CA LEU A 134 -4.82 13.43 1.61
C LEU A 134 -5.19 14.89 1.85
N CYS A 135 -4.67 15.50 2.91
CA CYS A 135 -4.78 16.94 3.14
C CYS A 135 -3.90 17.73 2.13
N PRO A 136 -4.15 19.03 1.90
CA PRO A 136 -3.21 19.87 1.15
C PRO A 136 -1.81 19.80 1.77
N GLY A 137 -0.79 19.60 0.94
CA GLY A 137 0.58 19.37 1.39
C GLY A 137 0.88 17.91 1.81
N GLY A 138 -0.14 17.05 1.92
CA GLY A 138 0.00 15.66 2.32
C GLY A 138 0.79 14.82 1.32
N ILE A 139 1.44 13.78 1.81
CA ILE A 139 2.41 12.96 1.07
C ILE A 139 1.87 11.56 0.78
N LEU A 140 1.92 11.15 -0.47
CA LEU A 140 1.75 9.77 -0.90
C LEU A 140 3.11 9.10 -1.06
N LEU A 141 3.32 7.94 -0.45
CA LEU A 141 4.37 6.98 -0.80
C LEU A 141 3.72 5.82 -1.52
N LEU A 142 3.99 5.68 -2.81
CA LEU A 142 3.49 4.61 -3.66
C LEU A 142 4.62 3.66 -4.02
N THR A 143 4.42 2.34 -3.83
CA THR A 143 5.40 1.32 -4.20
C THR A 143 4.78 0.22 -5.06
N PHE A 144 5.53 -0.26 -6.05
CA PHE A 144 5.07 -1.28 -6.99
C PHE A 144 6.24 -2.01 -7.67
N HIS A 145 5.91 -3.13 -8.31
CA HIS A 145 6.82 -3.87 -9.18
C HIS A 145 6.90 -3.21 -10.57
N ILE A 146 8.15 -3.00 -11.06
CA ILE A 146 8.39 -2.39 -12.37
C ILE A 146 8.26 -3.44 -13.47
N GLY A 147 7.45 -3.17 -14.49
CA GLY A 147 7.25 -4.02 -15.66
C GLY A 147 5.90 -3.78 -16.34
N GLN A 148 5.60 -4.66 -17.29
CA GLN A 148 4.32 -4.62 -18.03
C GLN A 148 3.49 -5.89 -17.78
N GLU A 149 4.01 -6.83 -17.04
CA GLU A 149 3.42 -8.13 -16.80
C GLU A 149 2.20 -8.02 -15.90
N ILE A 150 1.31 -8.99 -16.05
CA ILE A 150 0.30 -9.36 -15.06
C ILE A 150 0.57 -10.80 -14.70
N ILE A 151 0.87 -11.05 -13.44
CA ILE A 151 1.12 -12.40 -12.92
C ILE A 151 -0.13 -12.84 -12.21
N HIS A 152 -0.82 -13.81 -12.77
CA HIS A 152 -1.98 -14.43 -12.14
C HIS A 152 -1.54 -15.54 -11.19
N ARG A 153 -2.17 -15.62 -10.02
CA ARG A 153 -2.01 -16.70 -9.06
C ARG A 153 -3.38 -17.29 -8.74
N ASP A 154 -3.52 -18.58 -8.93
CA ASP A 154 -4.75 -19.37 -8.67
C ASP A 154 -4.67 -20.21 -7.39
N GLU A 155 -3.46 -20.35 -6.80
CA GLU A 155 -3.22 -21.02 -5.54
C GLU A 155 -2.19 -20.29 -4.68
N TRP A 156 -2.42 -20.19 -3.37
CA TRP A 156 -1.46 -19.69 -2.40
C TRP A 156 -1.60 -20.44 -1.07
N TRP A 157 -0.50 -21.02 -0.57
CA TRP A 157 -0.48 -21.90 0.62
C TRP A 157 -1.50 -23.04 0.59
N GLY A 158 -1.69 -23.68 -0.57
CA GLY A 158 -2.65 -24.76 -0.76
C GLY A 158 -4.12 -24.33 -0.76
N LYS A 159 -4.38 -23.02 -0.78
CA LYS A 159 -5.72 -22.44 -0.85
C LYS A 159 -5.97 -21.85 -2.23
N GLU A 160 -7.16 -22.04 -2.75
CA GLU A 160 -7.60 -21.45 -4.01
C GLU A 160 -7.71 -19.92 -3.86
N VAL A 161 -7.10 -19.20 -4.78
CA VAL A 161 -7.14 -17.73 -4.87
C VAL A 161 -7.32 -17.32 -6.33
N SER A 162 -7.69 -16.06 -6.57
CA SER A 162 -7.70 -15.46 -7.91
C SER A 162 -7.12 -14.06 -7.79
N LEU A 163 -5.79 -13.96 -7.91
CA LEU A 163 -5.05 -12.73 -7.68
C LEU A 163 -4.20 -12.37 -8.89
N ASP A 164 -4.42 -11.17 -9.40
CA ASP A 164 -3.54 -10.55 -10.38
C ASP A 164 -2.57 -9.62 -9.67
N PHE A 165 -1.28 -9.81 -9.94
CA PHE A 165 -0.19 -8.91 -9.56
C PHE A 165 0.21 -8.12 -10.79
N ILE A 166 -0.23 -6.88 -10.87
CA ILE A 166 -0.06 -6.00 -12.01
C ILE A 166 1.21 -5.19 -11.82
N PHE A 167 2.13 -5.30 -12.77
CA PHE A 167 3.35 -4.50 -12.81
C PHE A 167 3.08 -3.20 -13.56
N PHE A 168 3.80 -2.14 -13.20
CA PHE A 168 3.65 -0.84 -13.83
C PHE A 168 5.01 -0.29 -14.25
N GLU A 169 5.08 0.30 -15.44
CA GLU A 169 6.24 1.11 -15.84
C GLU A 169 6.30 2.39 -15.00
N THR A 170 7.49 2.72 -14.49
CA THR A 170 7.68 3.89 -13.63
C THR A 170 7.23 5.18 -14.32
N GLU A 171 7.58 5.37 -15.60
CA GLU A 171 7.19 6.57 -16.35
C GLU A 171 5.66 6.66 -16.54
N ALA A 172 5.00 5.54 -16.83
CA ALA A 172 3.55 5.51 -16.95
C ALA A 172 2.87 5.89 -15.61
N MET A 173 3.35 5.35 -14.48
CA MET A 173 2.83 5.70 -13.17
C MET A 173 3.02 7.19 -12.83
N LYS A 174 4.17 7.76 -13.20
CA LYS A 174 4.43 9.21 -13.04
C LYS A 174 3.41 10.05 -13.82
N ASP A 175 3.07 9.62 -15.05
CA ASP A 175 2.10 10.34 -15.86
C ASP A 175 0.68 10.22 -15.28
N HIS A 176 0.29 9.06 -14.75
CA HIS A 176 -0.97 8.87 -14.03
C HIS A 176 -1.05 9.78 -12.79
N LEU A 177 0.00 9.84 -11.97
CA LEU A 177 0.06 10.71 -10.78
C LEU A 177 -0.08 12.20 -11.16
N LYS A 178 0.62 12.66 -12.20
CA LYS A 178 0.49 14.03 -12.70
C LYS A 178 -0.91 14.31 -13.25
N MET A 179 -1.50 13.35 -13.99
CA MET A 179 -2.84 13.48 -14.57
C MET A 179 -3.90 13.70 -13.49
N VAL A 180 -3.81 13.01 -12.36
CA VAL A 180 -4.71 13.22 -11.22
C VAL A 180 -4.31 14.42 -10.37
N GLY A 181 -3.22 15.11 -10.71
CA GLY A 181 -2.79 16.39 -10.13
C GLY A 181 -1.94 16.26 -8.87
N PHE A 182 -1.13 15.20 -8.75
CA PHE A 182 -0.05 15.14 -7.78
C PHE A 182 1.20 15.88 -8.27
N GLU A 183 1.96 16.44 -7.34
CA GLU A 183 3.32 16.95 -7.57
C GLU A 183 4.32 15.86 -7.21
N LEU A 184 5.08 15.37 -8.19
CA LEU A 184 6.13 14.37 -7.93
C LEU A 184 7.27 15.02 -7.16
N GLN A 185 7.72 14.36 -6.09
CA GLN A 185 8.87 14.80 -5.30
C GLN A 185 10.10 13.94 -5.57
N GLU A 186 9.99 12.64 -5.34
CA GLU A 186 11.09 11.69 -5.46
C GLU A 186 10.62 10.46 -6.23
N VAL A 187 11.50 9.92 -7.06
CA VAL A 187 11.29 8.66 -7.77
C VAL A 187 12.55 7.83 -7.63
N ILE A 188 12.43 6.67 -7.03
CA ILE A 188 13.57 5.81 -6.74
C ILE A 188 13.25 4.41 -7.24
N GLU A 189 14.18 3.80 -7.93
CA GLU A 189 14.11 2.41 -8.38
C GLU A 189 15.24 1.61 -7.78
N ARG A 190 14.98 0.34 -7.48
CA ARG A 190 16.01 -0.60 -7.04
C ARG A 190 15.81 -2.00 -7.56
N ASP A 191 16.86 -2.77 -7.53
CA ASP A 191 16.81 -4.21 -7.73
C ASP A 191 16.24 -4.92 -6.48
N PRO A 192 15.65 -6.13 -6.62
CA PRO A 192 15.16 -6.91 -5.51
C PRO A 192 16.29 -7.35 -4.58
N TYR A 193 15.98 -7.60 -3.31
CA TYR A 193 16.87 -8.34 -2.41
C TYR A 193 16.84 -9.82 -2.80
N PRO A 194 17.96 -10.41 -3.22
CA PRO A 194 18.00 -11.84 -3.55
C PRO A 194 17.48 -12.70 -2.39
N GLU A 195 16.77 -13.78 -2.70
CA GLU A 195 16.24 -14.76 -1.74
C GLU A 195 15.16 -14.23 -0.76
N VAL A 196 14.94 -12.91 -0.72
CA VAL A 196 13.94 -12.28 0.16
C VAL A 196 12.72 -11.84 -0.64
N GLU A 197 12.92 -11.42 -1.87
CA GLU A 197 11.88 -10.76 -2.66
C GLU A 197 11.67 -11.45 -4.01
N TYR A 198 10.47 -11.30 -4.55
CA TYR A 198 10.20 -11.68 -5.94
C TYR A 198 11.22 -10.98 -6.88
N PRO A 199 11.77 -11.66 -7.91
CA PRO A 199 12.87 -11.15 -8.75
C PRO A 199 12.40 -10.12 -9.79
N SER A 200 11.83 -9.01 -9.33
CA SER A 200 11.47 -7.85 -10.15
C SER A 200 12.10 -6.59 -9.58
N ARG A 201 12.38 -5.60 -10.41
CA ARG A 201 12.73 -4.25 -9.94
C ARG A 201 11.54 -3.58 -9.29
N ARG A 202 11.79 -2.65 -8.38
CA ARG A 202 10.77 -1.94 -7.60
C ARG A 202 10.92 -0.45 -7.75
N ALA A 203 9.78 0.25 -7.78
CA ALA A 203 9.71 1.69 -7.74
C ALA A 203 9.09 2.18 -6.43
N TYR A 204 9.59 3.31 -5.97
CA TYR A 204 9.09 4.10 -4.83
C TYR A 204 8.90 5.52 -5.33
N ILE A 205 7.68 6.02 -5.24
CA ILE A 205 7.35 7.37 -5.67
C ILE A 205 6.78 8.15 -4.48
N PHE A 206 7.45 9.24 -4.12
CA PHE A 206 6.87 10.25 -3.24
C PHE A 206 6.19 11.31 -4.09
N ALA A 207 4.92 11.53 -3.81
CA ALA A 207 4.12 12.54 -4.47
C ALA A 207 3.36 13.38 -3.43
N ARG A 208 3.19 14.68 -3.70
CA ARG A 208 2.53 15.62 -2.80
C ARG A 208 1.20 16.06 -3.40
N LYS A 209 0.16 16.15 -2.56
CA LYS A 209 -1.05 16.88 -2.90
C LYS A 209 -0.76 18.39 -2.80
N PRO A 210 -0.97 19.18 -3.86
CA PRO A 210 -0.81 20.62 -3.83
C PRO A 210 -1.68 21.31 -2.78
#